data_b0151bb0916a86823a599411efe1e7ce
#
_entry.id   b0151bb0916a86823a599411efe1e7ce
#
_cell.length_a   1.000
_cell.length_b   1.000
_cell.length_c   1.000
_cell.angle_alpha   90.00
_cell.angle_beta   90.00
_cell.angle_gamma   90.00
#
_symmetry.space_group_name_H-M   'P 1'
#
loop_
_entity.id
_entity.type
_entity.pdbx_description
1 polymer ?
#
loop_
_entity_poly.entity_id
_entity_poly.type
_entity_poly.pdbx_seq_one_letter_code
_entity_poly.pdbx_strand_id
1 'polypeptide(L)'
;MRDDPFETPRQQMMAEIVTEAVLTAAQTGRAAFGARVLEAVEAVPRHEFVPIELQSYAYLNRPLPIGFDKTVSQPYIVALMTDLLDLERSDVVLEVGAGAGYQAAILSRLARQVYSVDIIEELAAAADRRLKRLGCTNVEIRVANGYYGWP
;
A
#
# COMPACT_ATOMS: atom_id res chain seq x y z
N MET A 1 -9.89 4.11 27.04
CA MET A 1 -9.55 4.21 25.59
C MET A 1 -8.04 4.16 25.52
N ARG A 2 -7.46 3.22 24.80
CA ARG A 2 -6.01 3.29 24.53
C ARG A 2 -5.85 4.30 23.40
N ASP A 3 -5.11 5.37 23.67
CA ASP A 3 -4.77 6.34 22.64
C ASP A 3 -3.94 5.63 21.56
N ASP A 4 -4.36 5.71 20.30
CA ASP A 4 -3.57 5.21 19.16
C ASP A 4 -2.42 6.20 18.93
N PRO A 5 -1.15 5.82 19.18
CA PRO A 5 -0.02 6.74 19.03
C PRO A 5 0.21 7.15 17.57
N PHE A 6 -0.42 6.46 16.63
CA PHE A 6 -0.31 6.72 15.20
C PHE A 6 -1.46 7.55 14.62
N GLU A 7 -2.47 7.89 15.41
CA GLU A 7 -3.64 8.63 14.91
C GLU A 7 -3.25 9.99 14.32
N THR A 8 -2.55 10.82 15.09
CA THR A 8 -2.13 12.16 14.62
C THR A 8 -1.18 12.09 13.43
N PRO A 9 -0.10 11.26 13.43
CA PRO A 9 0.74 11.09 12.25
C PRO A 9 -0.01 10.60 11.02
N ARG A 10 -0.98 9.71 11.19
CA ARG A 10 -1.82 9.21 10.09
C ARG A 10 -2.68 10.31 9.49
N GLN A 11 -3.32 11.12 10.31
CA GLN A 11 -4.13 12.26 9.85
C GLN A 11 -3.27 13.28 9.09
N GLN A 12 -2.05 13.54 9.56
CA GLN A 12 -1.12 14.43 8.88
C GLN A 12 -0.72 13.85 7.51
N MET A 13 -0.38 12.56 7.43
CA MET A 13 -0.09 11.88 6.17
C MET A 13 -1.25 12.02 5.17
N MET A 14 -2.50 11.81 5.62
CA MET A 14 -3.67 11.94 4.77
C MET A 14 -3.84 13.37 4.24
N ALA A 15 -3.62 14.39 5.08
CA ALA A 15 -3.67 15.79 4.67
C ALA A 15 -2.58 16.11 3.63
N GLU A 16 -1.37 15.58 3.78
CA GLU A 16 -0.28 15.76 2.83
C GLU A 16 -0.59 15.09 1.48
N ILE A 17 -1.18 13.89 1.49
CA ILE A 17 -1.62 13.19 0.26
C ILE A 17 -2.63 14.04 -0.51
N VAL A 18 -3.63 14.59 0.17
CA VAL A 18 -4.67 15.43 -0.45
C VAL A 18 -4.06 16.71 -1.03
N THR A 19 -3.15 17.35 -0.31
CA THR A 19 -2.45 18.56 -0.77
C THR A 19 -1.58 18.25 -1.99
N GLU A 20 -0.82 17.17 -1.98
CA GLU A 20 0.07 16.80 -3.09
C GLU A 20 -0.72 16.46 -4.36
N ALA A 21 -1.90 15.86 -4.23
CA ALA A 21 -2.80 15.61 -5.37
C ALA A 21 -3.16 16.92 -6.10
N VAL A 22 -3.49 17.97 -5.35
CA VAL A 22 -3.77 19.29 -5.92
C VAL A 22 -2.54 19.87 -6.62
N LEU A 23 -1.38 19.81 -5.97
CA LEU A 23 -0.14 20.38 -6.49
C LEU A 23 0.36 19.68 -7.76
N THR A 24 0.06 18.40 -7.94
CA THR A 24 0.51 17.59 -9.07
C THR A 24 -0.57 17.38 -10.14
N ALA A 25 -1.72 18.01 -9.99
CA ALA A 25 -2.89 17.79 -10.87
C ALA A 25 -2.58 18.01 -12.36
N ALA A 26 -1.73 18.97 -12.69
CA ALA A 26 -1.35 19.26 -14.07
C ALA A 26 -0.58 18.09 -14.72
N GLN A 27 0.18 17.33 -13.93
CA GLN A 27 0.96 16.19 -14.41
C GLN A 27 0.17 14.89 -14.40
N THR A 28 -0.69 14.70 -13.37
CA THR A 28 -1.37 13.43 -13.12
C THR A 28 -2.79 13.36 -13.68
N GLY A 29 -3.40 14.50 -13.94
CA GLY A 29 -4.83 14.59 -14.26
C GLY A 29 -5.76 14.34 -13.05
N ARG A 30 -5.22 14.24 -11.82
CA ARG A 30 -5.97 13.91 -10.61
C ARG A 30 -5.75 14.97 -9.52
N ALA A 31 -6.61 15.98 -9.49
CA ALA A 31 -6.57 17.00 -8.45
C ALA A 31 -7.12 16.53 -7.08
N ALA A 32 -7.88 15.45 -7.09
CA ALA A 32 -8.42 14.79 -5.90
C ALA A 32 -8.52 13.27 -6.16
N PHE A 33 -8.31 12.49 -5.09
CA PHE A 33 -8.49 11.05 -5.15
C PHE A 33 -9.90 10.66 -4.68
N GLY A 34 -10.41 9.53 -5.18
CA GLY A 34 -11.70 9.00 -4.79
C GLY A 34 -11.78 8.70 -3.29
N ALA A 35 -12.97 8.90 -2.70
CA ALA A 35 -13.19 8.66 -1.27
C ALA A 35 -12.82 7.23 -0.85
N ARG A 36 -13.17 6.22 -1.65
CA ARG A 36 -12.84 4.82 -1.37
C ARG A 36 -11.33 4.57 -1.30
N VAL A 37 -10.55 5.22 -2.17
CA VAL A 37 -9.07 5.12 -2.16
C VAL A 37 -8.52 5.73 -0.89
N LEU A 38 -8.95 6.93 -0.54
CA LEU A 38 -8.50 7.61 0.68
C LEU A 38 -8.87 6.82 1.95
N GLU A 39 -10.08 6.30 2.02
CA GLU A 39 -10.53 5.44 3.12
C GLU A 39 -9.68 4.17 3.25
N ALA A 40 -9.32 3.54 2.12
CA ALA A 40 -8.46 2.35 2.12
C ALA A 40 -7.05 2.69 2.61
N VAL A 41 -6.47 3.79 2.17
CA VAL A 41 -5.13 4.25 2.60
C VAL A 41 -5.13 4.58 4.10
N GLU A 42 -6.16 5.26 4.59
CA GLU A 42 -6.29 5.61 6.00
C GLU A 42 -6.46 4.38 6.91
N ALA A 43 -7.24 3.39 6.44
CA ALA A 43 -7.58 2.21 7.21
C ALA A 43 -6.43 1.19 7.34
N VAL A 44 -5.49 1.17 6.40
CA VAL A 44 -4.36 0.22 6.43
C VAL A 44 -3.26 0.74 7.37
N PRO A 45 -2.89 -0.04 8.40
CA PRO A 45 -1.90 0.40 9.40
C PRO A 45 -0.48 0.35 8.82
N ARG A 46 -0.04 1.42 8.20
CA ARG A 46 1.26 1.49 7.51
C ARG A 46 2.44 1.10 8.40
N HIS A 47 2.38 1.40 9.70
CA HIS A 47 3.44 1.03 10.66
C HIS A 47 3.66 -0.48 10.78
N GLU A 48 2.71 -1.31 10.37
CA GLU A 48 2.85 -2.76 10.31
C GLU A 48 3.68 -3.25 9.10
N PHE A 49 3.97 -2.37 8.15
CA PHE A 49 4.66 -2.67 6.89
C PHE A 49 6.08 -2.13 6.82
N VAL A 50 6.60 -1.63 7.91
CA VAL A 50 7.98 -1.12 8.03
C VAL A 50 8.72 -1.86 9.14
N PRO A 51 10.07 -1.89 9.10
CA PRO A 51 10.85 -2.41 10.22
C PRO A 51 10.50 -1.71 11.53
N ILE A 52 10.61 -2.44 12.65
CA ILE A 52 10.23 -1.92 13.97
C ILE A 52 10.98 -0.62 14.33
N GLU A 53 12.23 -0.51 13.90
CA GLU A 53 13.08 0.66 14.13
C GLU A 53 12.58 1.91 13.39
N LEU A 54 11.74 1.72 12.36
CA LEU A 54 11.21 2.79 11.52
C LEU A 54 9.72 3.09 11.78
N GLN A 55 9.09 2.42 12.72
CA GLN A 55 7.66 2.59 12.97
C GLN A 55 7.28 4.04 13.33
N SER A 56 8.13 4.76 14.04
CA SER A 56 7.92 6.18 14.34
C SER A 56 7.92 7.09 13.10
N TYR A 57 8.48 6.63 11.99
CA TYR A 57 8.53 7.33 10.71
C TYR A 57 7.51 6.81 9.68
N ALA A 58 6.73 5.79 10.06
CA ALA A 58 5.88 5.06 9.12
C ALA A 58 4.89 5.94 8.36
N TYR A 59 4.40 7.01 8.99
CA TYR A 59 3.41 7.92 8.41
C TYR A 59 4.00 9.18 7.77
N LEU A 60 5.31 9.25 7.61
CA LEU A 60 5.92 10.27 6.76
C LEU A 60 5.56 9.99 5.29
N ASN A 61 5.21 11.04 4.55
CA ASN A 61 4.84 10.91 3.13
C ASN A 61 6.08 10.76 2.25
N ARG A 62 6.83 9.68 2.46
CA ARG A 62 8.05 9.34 1.72
C ARG A 62 8.26 7.83 1.71
N PRO A 63 9.09 7.29 0.78
CA PRO A 63 9.50 5.89 0.81
C PRO A 63 10.36 5.60 2.06
N LEU A 64 10.29 4.37 2.56
CA LEU A 64 11.09 3.88 3.68
C LEU A 64 11.71 2.53 3.32
N PRO A 65 12.96 2.27 3.78
CA PRO A 65 13.63 1.00 3.50
C PRO A 65 12.94 -0.18 4.21
N ILE A 66 12.89 -1.32 3.51
CA ILE A 66 12.33 -2.57 4.02
C ILE A 66 13.32 -3.74 3.96
N GLY A 67 14.60 -3.47 3.70
CA GLY A 67 15.63 -4.47 3.46
C GLY A 67 15.75 -4.84 1.98
N PHE A 68 16.77 -5.64 1.65
CA PHE A 68 17.06 -6.11 0.27
C PHE A 68 17.18 -4.98 -0.77
N ASP A 69 17.67 -3.81 -0.37
CA ASP A 69 17.71 -2.59 -1.20
C ASP A 69 16.34 -2.21 -1.79
N LYS A 70 15.25 -2.55 -1.09
CA LYS A 70 13.88 -2.23 -1.45
C LYS A 70 13.26 -1.26 -0.46
N THR A 71 12.19 -0.61 -0.90
CA THR A 71 11.42 0.34 -0.08
C THR A 71 9.93 0.01 -0.12
N VAL A 72 9.22 0.38 0.95
CA VAL A 72 7.79 0.66 0.84
C VAL A 72 7.63 2.03 0.18
N SER A 73 6.78 2.12 -0.82
CA SER A 73 6.60 3.35 -1.61
C SER A 73 6.04 4.50 -0.79
N GLN A 74 6.28 5.72 -1.25
CA GLN A 74 5.69 6.94 -0.68
C GLN A 74 4.16 6.82 -0.66
N PRO A 75 3.50 7.17 0.46
CA PRO A 75 2.03 7.09 0.58
C PRO A 75 1.26 7.80 -0.53
N TYR A 76 1.68 9.00 -0.92
CA TYR A 76 1.07 9.72 -2.05
C TYR A 76 1.12 8.90 -3.35
N ILE A 77 2.27 8.30 -3.67
CA ILE A 77 2.41 7.47 -4.88
C ILE A 77 1.50 6.26 -4.83
N VAL A 78 1.39 5.60 -3.68
CA VAL A 78 0.46 4.47 -3.51
C VAL A 78 -0.99 4.91 -3.75
N ALA A 79 -1.39 6.04 -3.18
CA ALA A 79 -2.73 6.60 -3.37
C ALA A 79 -2.99 6.97 -4.84
N LEU A 80 -2.03 7.64 -5.50
CA LEU A 80 -2.14 8.01 -6.91
C LEU A 80 -2.28 6.79 -7.81
N MET A 81 -1.39 5.81 -7.68
CA MET A 81 -1.42 4.60 -8.49
C MET A 81 -2.73 3.83 -8.30
N THR A 82 -3.19 3.73 -7.07
CA THR A 82 -4.46 3.07 -6.74
C THR A 82 -5.65 3.80 -7.35
N ASP A 83 -5.68 5.13 -7.25
CA ASP A 83 -6.75 5.96 -7.82
C ASP A 83 -6.81 5.87 -9.35
N LEU A 84 -5.64 5.84 -10.00
CA LEU A 84 -5.56 5.71 -11.46
C LEU A 84 -6.06 4.37 -12.01
N LEU A 85 -6.14 3.34 -11.17
CA LEU A 85 -6.72 2.05 -11.57
C LEU A 85 -8.24 2.09 -11.74
N ASP A 86 -8.91 3.09 -11.19
CA ASP A 86 -10.38 3.23 -11.21
C ASP A 86 -11.12 1.92 -10.83
N LEU A 87 -10.70 1.28 -9.73
CA LEU A 87 -11.13 -0.06 -9.34
C LEU A 87 -12.62 -0.12 -8.96
N GLU A 88 -13.27 -1.16 -9.47
CA GLU A 88 -14.57 -1.63 -8.99
C GLU A 88 -14.40 -2.80 -8.01
N ARG A 89 -15.41 -3.03 -7.16
CA ARG A 89 -15.38 -4.12 -6.17
C ARG A 89 -15.28 -5.51 -6.77
N SER A 90 -15.68 -5.67 -8.04
CA SER A 90 -15.63 -6.93 -8.79
C SER A 90 -14.28 -7.21 -9.43
N ASP A 91 -13.37 -6.24 -9.45
CA ASP A 91 -12.10 -6.35 -10.15
C ASP A 91 -11.13 -7.35 -9.49
N VAL A 92 -10.28 -7.90 -10.34
CA VAL A 92 -9.14 -8.72 -9.97
C VAL A 92 -7.88 -7.97 -10.36
N VAL A 93 -6.96 -7.82 -9.42
CA VAL A 93 -5.73 -7.02 -9.60
C VAL A 93 -4.50 -7.91 -9.51
N LEU A 94 -3.56 -7.68 -10.41
CA LEU A 94 -2.21 -8.21 -10.32
C LEU A 94 -1.25 -7.10 -9.88
N GLU A 95 -0.53 -7.36 -8.80
CA GLU A 95 0.61 -6.54 -8.37
C GLU A 95 1.92 -7.25 -8.71
N VAL A 96 2.84 -6.52 -9.30
CA VAL A 96 4.21 -6.96 -9.54
C VAL A 96 5.14 -6.22 -8.57
N GLY A 97 5.80 -6.96 -7.69
CA GLY A 97 6.62 -6.40 -6.63
C GLY A 97 5.85 -6.22 -5.33
N ALA A 98 5.54 -7.32 -4.63
CA ALA A 98 4.80 -7.30 -3.38
C ALA A 98 5.48 -6.47 -2.28
N GLY A 99 6.81 -6.51 -2.22
CA GLY A 99 7.59 -5.81 -1.20
C GLY A 99 7.14 -6.19 0.21
N ALA A 100 6.77 -5.20 1.01
CA ALA A 100 6.24 -5.41 2.36
C ALA A 100 4.77 -5.85 2.39
N GLY A 101 4.03 -5.72 1.28
CA GLY A 101 2.60 -6.02 1.18
C GLY A 101 1.67 -4.82 1.42
N TYR A 102 2.20 -3.61 1.57
CA TYR A 102 1.41 -2.42 1.87
C TYR A 102 0.41 -2.07 0.76
N GLN A 103 0.87 -2.03 -0.50
CA GLN A 103 0.00 -1.79 -1.66
C GLN A 103 -1.05 -2.88 -1.79
N ALA A 104 -0.67 -4.15 -1.62
CA ALA A 104 -1.60 -5.29 -1.65
C ALA A 104 -2.68 -5.16 -0.57
N ALA A 105 -2.34 -4.73 0.64
CA ALA A 105 -3.30 -4.50 1.72
C ALA A 105 -4.33 -3.42 1.35
N ILE A 106 -3.91 -2.34 0.72
CA ILE A 106 -4.81 -1.28 0.24
C ILE A 106 -5.71 -1.80 -0.87
N LEU A 107 -5.14 -2.47 -1.88
CA LEU A 107 -5.89 -3.07 -2.99
C LEU A 107 -6.92 -4.09 -2.50
N SER A 108 -6.61 -4.84 -1.44
CA SER A 108 -7.52 -5.84 -0.87
C SER A 108 -8.84 -5.26 -0.37
N ARG A 109 -8.86 -3.97 -0.04
CA ARG A 109 -10.07 -3.26 0.41
C ARG A 109 -10.92 -2.74 -0.75
N LEU A 110 -10.38 -2.73 -1.95
CA LEU A 110 -10.99 -2.09 -3.13
C LEU A 110 -11.38 -3.07 -4.23
N ALA A 111 -10.72 -4.22 -4.29
CA ALA A 111 -10.90 -5.24 -5.32
C ALA A 111 -11.48 -6.53 -4.75
N ARG A 112 -12.01 -7.38 -5.62
CA ARG A 112 -12.50 -8.71 -5.25
C ARG A 112 -11.35 -9.65 -4.86
N GLN A 113 -10.27 -9.60 -5.62
CA GLN A 113 -9.10 -10.46 -5.44
C GLN A 113 -7.84 -9.73 -5.84
N VAL A 114 -6.78 -9.91 -5.08
CA VAL A 114 -5.44 -9.40 -5.38
C VAL A 114 -4.47 -10.57 -5.51
N TYR A 115 -3.79 -10.64 -6.63
CA TYR A 115 -2.64 -11.51 -6.85
C TYR A 115 -1.38 -10.66 -6.84
N SER A 116 -0.38 -11.07 -6.09
CA SER A 116 0.87 -10.34 -5.97
C SER A 116 2.07 -11.27 -6.13
N VAL A 117 3.06 -10.82 -6.86
CA VAL A 117 4.31 -11.57 -7.05
C VAL A 117 5.50 -10.75 -6.57
N ASP A 118 6.48 -11.45 -6.01
CA ASP A 118 7.79 -10.88 -5.72
C ASP A 118 8.87 -11.91 -6.07
N ILE A 119 9.99 -11.43 -6.59
CA ILE A 119 11.13 -12.30 -6.92
C ILE A 119 11.96 -12.63 -5.66
N ILE A 120 11.83 -11.83 -4.61
CA ILE A 120 12.56 -11.99 -3.35
C ILE A 120 11.69 -12.84 -2.41
N GLU A 121 12.09 -14.10 -2.22
CA GLU A 121 11.33 -15.06 -1.43
C GLU A 121 11.08 -14.60 0.01
N GLU A 122 12.07 -14.02 0.66
CA GLU A 122 11.97 -13.53 2.04
C GLU A 122 10.94 -12.41 2.18
N LEU A 123 10.88 -11.49 1.22
CA LEU A 123 9.88 -10.43 1.19
C LEU A 123 8.48 -10.99 0.95
N ALA A 124 8.33 -11.86 -0.05
CA ALA A 124 7.05 -12.49 -0.38
C ALA A 124 6.49 -13.27 0.82
N ALA A 125 7.32 -14.08 1.47
CA ALA A 125 6.91 -14.87 2.64
C ALA A 125 6.54 -13.98 3.84
N ALA A 126 7.30 -12.93 4.11
CA ALA A 126 7.00 -11.99 5.19
C ALA A 126 5.71 -11.20 4.92
N ALA A 127 5.51 -10.76 3.68
CA ALA A 127 4.29 -10.06 3.27
C ALA A 127 3.05 -10.96 3.40
N ASP A 128 3.12 -12.21 2.95
CA ASP A 128 2.02 -13.18 3.06
C ASP A 128 1.60 -13.39 4.54
N ARG A 129 2.56 -13.63 5.42
CA ARG A 129 2.28 -13.77 6.86
C ARG A 129 1.65 -12.52 7.46
N ARG A 130 2.16 -11.35 7.08
CA ARG A 130 1.67 -10.05 7.57
C ARG A 130 0.23 -9.79 7.12
N LEU A 131 -0.06 -10.00 5.85
CA LEU A 131 -1.39 -9.80 5.28
C LEU A 131 -2.42 -10.75 5.91
N LYS A 132 -2.07 -12.02 6.11
CA LYS A 132 -2.92 -12.98 6.83
C LYS A 132 -3.20 -12.56 8.25
N ARG A 133 -2.19 -12.11 8.98
CA ARG A 133 -2.34 -11.60 10.36
C ARG A 133 -3.24 -10.37 10.42
N LEU A 134 -3.20 -9.52 9.40
CA LEU A 134 -4.04 -8.31 9.30
C LEU A 134 -5.43 -8.57 8.72
N GLY A 135 -5.77 -9.82 8.42
CA GLY A 135 -7.09 -10.20 7.93
C GLY A 135 -7.35 -9.91 6.45
N CYS A 136 -6.31 -9.71 5.65
CA CYS A 136 -6.44 -9.56 4.19
C CYS A 136 -6.64 -10.94 3.54
N THR A 137 -7.87 -11.43 3.50
CA THR A 137 -8.20 -12.80 3.09
C THR A 137 -8.29 -12.98 1.57
N ASN A 138 -8.34 -11.91 0.80
CA ASN A 138 -8.45 -11.88 -0.66
C ASN A 138 -7.14 -11.51 -1.36
N VAL A 139 -6.00 -11.76 -0.71
CA VAL A 139 -4.68 -11.56 -1.30
C VAL A 139 -3.96 -12.90 -1.38
N GLU A 140 -3.41 -13.22 -2.53
CA GLU A 140 -2.53 -14.36 -2.74
C GLU A 140 -1.17 -13.87 -3.22
N ILE A 141 -0.09 -14.24 -2.52
CA ILE A 141 1.27 -13.86 -2.87
C ILE A 141 2.04 -15.10 -3.32
N ARG A 142 2.80 -14.95 -4.41
CA ARG A 142 3.74 -15.97 -4.89
C ARG A 142 5.13 -15.42 -5.12
N VAL A 143 6.12 -16.27 -4.91
CA VAL A 143 7.49 -16.04 -5.37
C VAL A 143 7.53 -16.31 -6.86
N ALA A 144 7.68 -15.26 -7.67
CA ALA A 144 7.73 -15.39 -9.12
C ALA A 144 8.37 -14.17 -9.77
N ASN A 145 8.88 -14.34 -10.98
CA ASN A 145 9.30 -13.23 -11.81
C ASN A 145 8.07 -12.61 -12.47
N GLY A 146 7.76 -11.38 -12.11
CA GLY A 146 6.61 -10.63 -12.62
C GLY A 146 6.60 -10.40 -14.14
N TYR A 147 7.75 -10.58 -14.79
CA TYR A 147 7.82 -10.55 -16.25
C TYR A 147 6.89 -11.57 -16.92
N TYR A 148 6.67 -12.70 -16.27
CA TYR A 148 5.81 -13.77 -16.78
C TYR A 148 4.36 -13.69 -16.27
N GLY A 149 4.00 -12.64 -15.54
CA GLY A 149 2.68 -12.47 -14.97
C GLY A 149 2.42 -13.39 -13.80
N TRP A 150 1.16 -13.80 -13.65
CA TRP A 150 0.73 -14.75 -12.60
C TRP A 150 0.91 -16.19 -13.09
N PRO A 151 1.68 -17.03 -12.37
CA PRO A 151 1.93 -18.41 -12.75
C PRO A 151 0.74 -19.34 -12.49
#